data_841cf3df7a6fc8ba5d167cc127eef2d7
#
_entry.id   841cf3df7a6fc8ba5d167cc127eef2d7
#
_cell.length_a   1.000
_cell.length_b   1.000
_cell.length_c   1.000
_cell.angle_alpha   90.00
_cell.angle_beta   90.00
_cell.angle_gamma   90.00
#
_symmetry.space_group_name_H-M   'P 1'
#
loop_
_entity.id
_entity.type
_entity.pdbx_description
1 polymer ?
#
loop_
_entity_poly.entity_id
_entity_poly.type
_entity_poly.pdbx_seq_one_letter_code
_entity_poly.pdbx_strand_id
1 'polypeptide(L)'
;MAKRTRERGFPAEPEPLPVPVVDNHTHLDHIAGVLPAAAPEGELAGQAWPPTVADHLARAGAAGVDRVVQVGCDLPSARWTATLLTSSSAGYLRPSTPGTAQISSTQRAGVVGAVAIHPNEATLHAGVDEVGPDGLTPEFEAHHAVGLDDAIAEIADLAKGNDRIRAIGETGMDLFRTGPRGEAAQRESFRAHIALAKELGLALQIHDRDAHAQVIDVLLAEGAPERTVFHCFSGDAEMARVCAEHGWYLSFAGPVTFKANDHLRAALTAAPRELILLETDAPYLTPHPFRGQPNAPFAAAHTARSMAAHLEEDLGTLCGDIAANSERVYGNW
;
A
#
# COMPACT_ATOMS: atom_id res chain seq x y z
N MET A 1 6.22 -12.41 -4.09
CA MET A 1 5.75 -13.40 -3.08
C MET A 1 5.00 -14.51 -3.77
N ALA A 2 5.27 -15.80 -3.48
CA ALA A 2 4.42 -16.88 -4.00
C ALA A 2 2.98 -16.61 -3.56
N LYS A 3 2.07 -16.45 -4.53
CA LYS A 3 0.62 -16.24 -4.30
C LYS A 3 0.03 -17.50 -3.66
N ARG A 4 0.09 -17.59 -2.33
CA ARG A 4 -0.52 -18.71 -1.61
C ARG A 4 -2.01 -18.45 -1.49
N THR A 5 -2.83 -19.22 -2.22
CA THR A 5 -4.28 -19.17 -2.16
C THR A 5 -4.77 -19.30 -0.71
N ARG A 6 -5.67 -18.44 -0.28
CA ARG A 6 -6.30 -18.46 1.04
C ARG A 6 -7.54 -19.35 0.97
N GLU A 7 -7.55 -20.46 1.67
CA GLU A 7 -8.67 -21.40 1.69
C GLU A 7 -9.87 -20.90 2.50
N ARG A 8 -9.66 -19.88 3.35
CA ARG A 8 -10.70 -19.26 4.18
C ARG A 8 -11.27 -18.03 3.49
N GLY A 9 -12.53 -17.71 3.79
CA GLY A 9 -13.17 -16.47 3.37
C GLY A 9 -12.59 -15.22 4.05
N PHE A 10 -13.13 -14.06 3.68
CA PHE A 10 -12.73 -12.79 4.28
C PHE A 10 -13.01 -12.73 5.78
N PRO A 11 -12.34 -11.85 6.54
CA PRO A 11 -12.73 -11.54 7.92
C PRO A 11 -14.20 -11.17 8.03
N ALA A 12 -14.79 -11.39 9.20
CA ALA A 12 -16.09 -10.83 9.49
C ALA A 12 -16.07 -9.30 9.34
N GLU A 13 -17.13 -8.74 8.76
CA GLU A 13 -17.26 -7.29 8.62
C GLU A 13 -17.32 -6.64 10.00
N PRO A 14 -16.49 -5.61 10.26
CA PRO A 14 -16.54 -4.91 11.55
C PRO A 14 -17.76 -4.00 11.63
N GLU A 15 -18.14 -3.62 12.83
CA GLU A 15 -19.03 -2.48 13.03
C GLU A 15 -18.45 -1.24 12.34
N PRO A 16 -19.26 -0.34 11.76
CA PRO A 16 -18.75 0.87 11.14
C PRO A 16 -17.91 1.74 12.09
N LEU A 17 -16.88 2.38 11.59
CA LEU A 17 -16.12 3.36 12.34
C LEU A 17 -16.98 4.61 12.62
N PRO A 18 -16.84 5.25 13.79
CA PRO A 18 -17.64 6.43 14.14
C PRO A 18 -17.31 7.68 13.28
N VAL A 19 -16.08 7.74 12.76
CA VAL A 19 -15.60 8.73 11.80
C VAL A 19 -14.92 7.99 10.66
N PRO A 20 -15.25 8.29 9.38
CA PRO A 20 -14.62 7.64 8.25
C PRO A 20 -13.12 7.88 8.20
N VAL A 21 -12.39 6.84 7.76
CA VAL A 21 -10.93 6.87 7.59
C VAL A 21 -10.52 6.55 6.16
N VAL A 22 -9.25 6.76 5.87
CA VAL A 22 -8.59 6.38 4.62
C VAL A 22 -7.81 5.08 4.84
N ASP A 23 -7.92 4.12 3.93
CA ASP A 23 -6.93 3.05 3.77
C ASP A 23 -5.79 3.62 2.90
N ASN A 24 -4.68 3.98 3.55
CA ASN A 24 -3.60 4.72 2.91
C ASN A 24 -2.72 3.86 1.97
N HIS A 25 -2.94 2.54 1.93
CA HIS A 25 -2.18 1.63 1.06
C HIS A 25 -2.93 0.31 0.83
N THR A 26 -3.34 0.05 -0.40
CA THR A 26 -4.00 -1.20 -0.78
C THR A 26 -3.72 -1.56 -2.24
N HIS A 27 -3.68 -2.87 -2.56
CA HIS A 27 -3.53 -3.41 -3.91
C HIS A 27 -4.82 -4.08 -4.35
N LEU A 28 -5.82 -3.29 -4.77
CA LEU A 28 -7.14 -3.78 -5.19
C LEU A 28 -7.05 -4.77 -6.37
N ASP A 29 -6.08 -4.59 -7.25
CA ASP A 29 -5.78 -5.46 -8.39
C ASP A 29 -5.24 -6.83 -7.97
N HIS A 30 -4.61 -6.94 -6.80
CA HIS A 30 -4.05 -8.19 -6.30
C HIS A 30 -5.06 -9.04 -5.52
N ILE A 31 -6.17 -8.47 -5.02
CA ILE A 31 -7.08 -9.18 -4.10
C ILE A 31 -7.62 -10.46 -4.76
N ALA A 32 -8.11 -10.38 -5.99
CA ALA A 32 -8.65 -11.55 -6.69
C ALA A 32 -7.64 -12.69 -6.88
N GLY A 33 -6.35 -12.35 -7.00
CA GLY A 33 -5.26 -13.31 -7.21
C GLY A 33 -4.91 -14.19 -6.00
N VAL A 34 -5.35 -13.82 -4.80
CA VAL A 34 -5.13 -14.60 -3.58
C VAL A 34 -6.36 -15.39 -3.12
N LEU A 35 -7.49 -15.24 -3.82
CA LEU A 35 -8.73 -15.90 -3.49
C LEU A 35 -8.80 -17.32 -4.06
N PRO A 36 -9.52 -18.26 -3.42
CA PRO A 36 -9.77 -19.58 -3.97
C PRO A 36 -10.65 -19.49 -5.23
N ALA A 37 -10.55 -20.49 -6.12
CA ALA A 37 -11.29 -20.52 -7.37
C ALA A 37 -12.82 -20.54 -7.17
N ALA A 38 -13.30 -21.02 -6.02
CA ALA A 38 -14.71 -21.02 -5.64
C ALA A 38 -14.90 -20.33 -4.31
N ALA A 39 -16.04 -19.68 -4.11
CA ALA A 39 -16.38 -19.04 -2.84
C ALA A 39 -16.35 -20.06 -1.68
N PRO A 40 -15.70 -19.76 -0.57
CA PRO A 40 -15.81 -20.56 0.64
C PRO A 40 -17.26 -20.67 1.14
N GLU A 41 -17.59 -21.76 1.84
CA GLU A 41 -18.93 -21.97 2.38
C GLU A 41 -19.35 -20.82 3.30
N GLY A 42 -20.53 -20.26 3.07
CA GLY A 42 -21.06 -19.13 3.86
C GLY A 42 -20.56 -17.74 3.43
N GLU A 43 -19.60 -17.66 2.50
CA GLU A 43 -19.09 -16.39 2.00
C GLU A 43 -20.05 -15.80 0.94
N LEU A 44 -20.38 -14.50 1.10
CA LEU A 44 -21.09 -13.68 0.10
C LEU A 44 -22.28 -14.37 -0.58
N ALA A 45 -23.13 -15.04 0.20
CA ALA A 45 -24.28 -15.77 -0.33
C ALA A 45 -25.09 -14.90 -1.31
N GLY A 46 -25.17 -15.35 -2.58
CA GLY A 46 -25.88 -14.65 -3.65
C GLY A 46 -25.09 -13.55 -4.37
N GLN A 47 -23.82 -13.33 -4.05
CA GLN A 47 -22.93 -12.41 -4.75
C GLN A 47 -22.02 -13.16 -5.75
N ALA A 48 -21.46 -12.41 -6.73
CA ALA A 48 -20.49 -12.97 -7.65
C ALA A 48 -19.16 -13.28 -6.93
N TRP A 49 -18.48 -14.34 -7.40
CA TRP A 49 -17.16 -14.71 -6.90
C TRP A 49 -16.15 -14.79 -8.06
N PRO A 50 -14.94 -14.22 -7.93
CA PRO A 50 -14.48 -13.38 -6.82
C PRO A 50 -15.23 -12.03 -6.76
N PRO A 51 -15.25 -11.35 -5.59
CA PRO A 51 -15.80 -9.99 -5.50
C PRO A 51 -15.06 -9.04 -6.42
N THR A 52 -15.78 -8.07 -6.95
CA THR A 52 -15.22 -7.03 -7.82
C THR A 52 -14.58 -5.92 -6.98
N VAL A 53 -13.80 -5.04 -7.62
CA VAL A 53 -13.27 -3.81 -6.97
C VAL A 53 -14.41 -2.96 -6.40
N ALA A 54 -15.53 -2.85 -7.14
CA ALA A 54 -16.71 -2.12 -6.67
C ALA A 54 -17.29 -2.72 -5.38
N ASP A 55 -17.31 -4.06 -5.28
CA ASP A 55 -17.78 -4.75 -4.07
C ASP A 55 -16.84 -4.50 -2.89
N HIS A 56 -15.51 -4.51 -3.11
CA HIS A 56 -14.53 -4.20 -2.06
C HIS A 56 -14.68 -2.76 -1.56
N LEU A 57 -14.85 -1.79 -2.46
CA LEU A 57 -15.06 -0.39 -2.09
C LEU A 57 -16.40 -0.18 -1.36
N ALA A 58 -17.47 -0.88 -1.77
CA ALA A 58 -18.75 -0.83 -1.07
C ALA A 58 -18.67 -1.38 0.36
N ARG A 59 -18.01 -2.52 0.55
CA ARG A 59 -17.76 -3.12 1.87
C ARG A 59 -16.88 -2.20 2.74
N ALA A 60 -15.85 -1.59 2.16
CA ALA A 60 -14.99 -0.64 2.85
C ALA A 60 -15.80 0.57 3.35
N GLY A 61 -16.60 1.17 2.48
CA GLY A 61 -17.47 2.29 2.86
C GLY A 61 -18.48 1.93 3.96
N ALA A 62 -19.07 0.72 3.91
CA ALA A 62 -19.96 0.21 4.95
C ALA A 62 -19.26 0.05 6.31
N ALA A 63 -17.95 -0.23 6.32
CA ALA A 63 -17.13 -0.33 7.52
C ALA A 63 -16.58 1.03 8.02
N GLY A 64 -16.87 2.14 7.31
CA GLY A 64 -16.31 3.45 7.62
C GLY A 64 -14.91 3.68 7.07
N VAL A 65 -14.54 2.97 6.00
CA VAL A 65 -13.32 3.21 5.20
C VAL A 65 -13.80 3.73 3.84
N ASP A 66 -14.00 5.02 3.74
CA ASP A 66 -14.68 5.64 2.59
C ASP A 66 -13.72 6.06 1.47
N ARG A 67 -12.43 6.04 1.73
CA ARG A 67 -11.35 6.45 0.81
C ARG A 67 -10.20 5.46 0.86
N VAL A 68 -9.56 5.25 -0.29
CA VAL A 68 -8.43 4.35 -0.42
C VAL A 68 -7.33 4.92 -1.33
N VAL A 69 -6.08 4.59 -1.05
CA VAL A 69 -4.96 4.79 -1.97
C VAL A 69 -4.65 3.47 -2.64
N GLN A 70 -5.00 3.35 -3.93
CA GLN A 70 -4.63 2.21 -4.76
C GLN A 70 -3.17 2.33 -5.18
N VAL A 71 -2.39 1.28 -4.96
CA VAL A 71 -0.95 1.27 -5.21
C VAL A 71 -0.58 0.33 -6.35
N GLY A 72 0.03 0.89 -7.40
CA GLY A 72 0.61 0.14 -8.51
C GLY A 72 2.13 0.04 -8.36
N CYS A 73 2.63 -1.16 -8.07
CA CYS A 73 4.02 -1.41 -7.68
C CYS A 73 4.91 -2.02 -8.79
N ASP A 74 4.34 -2.33 -9.95
CA ASP A 74 5.00 -2.74 -11.18
C ASP A 74 4.35 -2.04 -12.39
N LEU A 75 4.92 -2.14 -13.58
CA LEU A 75 4.35 -1.50 -14.78
C LEU A 75 2.92 -1.93 -15.10
N PRO A 76 2.56 -3.24 -15.10
CA PRO A 76 1.18 -3.68 -15.28
C PRO A 76 0.21 -3.08 -14.26
N SER A 77 0.55 -3.10 -12.98
CA SER A 77 -0.27 -2.59 -11.87
C SER A 77 -0.39 -1.06 -11.90
N ALA A 78 0.70 -0.35 -12.24
CA ALA A 78 0.69 1.11 -12.41
C ALA A 78 -0.24 1.55 -13.56
N ARG A 79 -0.19 0.88 -14.71
CA ARG A 79 -1.10 1.11 -15.85
C ARG A 79 -2.56 0.82 -15.46
N TRP A 80 -2.78 -0.27 -14.72
CA TRP A 80 -4.10 -0.63 -14.22
C TRP A 80 -4.63 0.44 -13.25
N THR A 81 -3.80 0.90 -12.32
CA THR A 81 -4.14 1.99 -11.38
C THR A 81 -4.54 3.27 -12.13
N ALA A 82 -3.72 3.73 -13.08
CA ALA A 82 -4.03 4.90 -13.89
C ALA A 82 -5.37 4.75 -14.64
N THR A 83 -5.65 3.55 -15.15
CA THR A 83 -6.89 3.25 -15.86
C THR A 83 -8.10 3.26 -14.92
N LEU A 84 -7.99 2.68 -13.72
CA LEU A 84 -9.05 2.71 -12.70
C LEU A 84 -9.46 4.14 -12.36
N LEU A 85 -8.49 5.03 -12.28
CA LEU A 85 -8.69 6.43 -11.89
C LEU A 85 -9.30 7.30 -13.01
N THR A 86 -9.06 6.98 -14.29
CA THR A 86 -9.52 7.79 -15.44
C THR A 86 -10.81 7.32 -16.08
N SER A 87 -11.18 6.03 -15.93
CA SER A 87 -12.29 5.46 -16.67
C SER A 87 -13.64 6.14 -16.36
N SER A 88 -14.02 7.10 -17.18
CA SER A 88 -15.44 7.39 -17.40
C SER A 88 -16.04 6.16 -18.11
N SER A 89 -17.29 5.81 -17.84
CA SER A 89 -18.05 4.61 -18.24
C SER A 89 -18.01 4.18 -19.73
N ALA A 90 -17.03 4.58 -20.52
CA ALA A 90 -16.94 4.41 -21.97
C ALA A 90 -15.71 3.64 -22.48
N GLY A 91 -14.87 3.09 -21.63
CA GLY A 91 -13.67 2.35 -22.05
C GLY A 91 -13.71 0.88 -21.64
N TYR A 92 -13.94 -0.02 -22.58
CA TYR A 92 -13.75 -1.46 -22.42
C TYR A 92 -12.28 -1.75 -22.07
N LEU A 93 -11.98 -1.96 -20.79
CA LEU A 93 -10.79 -2.72 -20.42
C LEU A 93 -11.05 -4.18 -20.82
N ARG A 94 -10.16 -4.77 -21.61
CA ARG A 94 -10.27 -6.17 -22.03
C ARG A 94 -10.47 -7.07 -20.81
N PRO A 95 -11.41 -8.05 -20.84
CA PRO A 95 -11.69 -8.95 -19.72
C PRO A 95 -10.63 -10.06 -19.59
N SER A 96 -9.34 -9.74 -19.67
CA SER A 96 -8.25 -10.71 -19.52
C SER A 96 -7.61 -10.68 -18.13
N THR A 97 -8.01 -9.76 -17.27
CA THR A 97 -7.57 -9.72 -15.87
C THR A 97 -8.81 -9.91 -14.98
N PRO A 98 -8.89 -10.97 -14.18
CA PRO A 98 -9.94 -11.10 -13.17
C PRO A 98 -9.89 -9.87 -12.25
N GLY A 99 -11.00 -9.17 -12.07
CA GLY A 99 -11.07 -8.00 -11.19
C GLY A 99 -11.21 -6.63 -11.88
N THR A 100 -11.28 -6.55 -13.23
CA THR A 100 -11.61 -5.29 -13.91
C THR A 100 -13.07 -4.95 -13.70
N ALA A 101 -13.37 -4.27 -12.60
CA ALA A 101 -14.68 -3.74 -12.34
C ALA A 101 -14.75 -2.28 -12.71
N GLN A 102 -15.86 -1.95 -13.36
CA GLN A 102 -16.28 -0.55 -13.48
C GLN A 102 -16.70 -0.08 -12.09
N ILE A 103 -15.97 0.87 -11.54
CA ILE A 103 -16.40 1.58 -10.32
C ILE A 103 -17.27 2.78 -10.72
N SER A 104 -18.28 3.07 -9.91
CA SER A 104 -19.12 4.25 -10.11
C SER A 104 -18.32 5.54 -9.94
N SER A 105 -18.85 6.67 -10.43
CA SER A 105 -18.24 7.99 -10.21
C SER A 105 -18.07 8.33 -8.73
N THR A 106 -19.04 7.94 -7.90
CA THR A 106 -18.99 8.15 -6.44
C THR A 106 -17.88 7.32 -5.81
N GLN A 107 -17.75 6.04 -6.19
CA GLN A 107 -16.66 5.20 -5.69
C GLN A 107 -15.29 5.72 -6.15
N ARG A 108 -15.19 6.17 -7.41
CA ARG A 108 -13.95 6.76 -7.93
C ARG A 108 -13.57 8.03 -7.19
N ALA A 109 -14.53 8.83 -6.74
CA ALA A 109 -14.26 10.01 -5.91
C ALA A 109 -13.51 9.62 -4.61
N GLY A 110 -13.72 8.43 -4.07
CA GLY A 110 -13.02 7.91 -2.89
C GLY A 110 -11.70 7.17 -3.19
N VAL A 111 -11.20 7.16 -4.44
CA VAL A 111 -9.96 6.45 -4.81
C VAL A 111 -8.93 7.42 -5.38
N VAL A 112 -7.75 7.46 -4.81
CA VAL A 112 -6.56 8.07 -5.43
C VAL A 112 -5.49 7.00 -5.64
N GLY A 113 -4.44 7.33 -6.41
CA GLY A 113 -3.39 6.38 -6.77
C GLY A 113 -2.03 6.77 -6.26
N ALA A 114 -1.21 5.74 -6.05
CA ALA A 114 0.23 5.80 -5.99
C ALA A 114 0.81 4.87 -7.06
N VAL A 115 1.88 5.27 -7.73
CA VAL A 115 2.55 4.47 -8.74
C VAL A 115 4.08 4.58 -8.61
N ALA A 116 4.76 3.45 -8.71
CA ALA A 116 6.21 3.38 -8.71
C ALA A 116 6.69 2.01 -9.21
N ILE A 117 8.00 1.83 -9.26
CA ILE A 117 8.65 0.54 -9.38
C ILE A 117 9.08 0.10 -7.96
N HIS A 118 8.44 -0.94 -7.45
CA HIS A 118 8.76 -1.54 -6.15
C HIS A 118 10.23 -1.98 -6.10
N PRO A 119 10.93 -1.93 -4.96
CA PRO A 119 12.35 -2.30 -4.89
C PRO A 119 12.64 -3.70 -5.44
N ASN A 120 11.77 -4.68 -5.27
CA ASN A 120 11.96 -6.02 -5.83
C ASN A 120 11.81 -6.04 -7.36
N GLU A 121 10.95 -5.21 -7.92
CA GLU A 121 10.79 -5.03 -9.35
C GLU A 121 11.98 -4.26 -9.96
N ALA A 122 12.52 -3.28 -9.23
CA ALA A 122 13.67 -2.51 -9.65
C ALA A 122 14.89 -3.41 -9.91
N THR A 123 15.11 -4.44 -9.10
CA THR A 123 16.20 -5.42 -9.33
C THR A 123 16.00 -6.20 -10.63
N LEU A 124 14.75 -6.57 -10.93
CA LEU A 124 14.43 -7.33 -12.14
C LEU A 124 14.54 -6.45 -13.41
N HIS A 125 14.03 -5.21 -13.36
CA HIS A 125 14.22 -4.24 -14.43
C HIS A 125 15.69 -3.87 -14.69
N ALA A 126 16.55 -3.95 -13.66
CA ALA A 126 18.00 -3.79 -13.78
C ALA A 126 18.71 -5.08 -14.25
N GLY A 127 17.98 -6.16 -14.51
CA GLY A 127 18.54 -7.44 -14.96
C GLY A 127 19.36 -8.18 -13.89
N VAL A 128 19.10 -7.91 -12.61
CA VAL A 128 19.80 -8.54 -11.50
C VAL A 128 19.15 -9.89 -11.17
N ASP A 129 19.90 -10.95 -11.42
CA ASP A 129 19.56 -12.33 -11.05
C ASP A 129 20.40 -12.71 -9.81
N GLU A 130 19.89 -12.39 -8.63
CA GLU A 130 20.56 -12.59 -7.35
C GLU A 130 19.57 -13.09 -6.29
N VAL A 131 19.90 -14.24 -5.68
CA VAL A 131 19.10 -14.79 -4.58
C VAL A 131 19.38 -14.00 -3.30
N GLY A 132 18.34 -13.50 -2.66
CA GLY A 132 18.42 -12.78 -1.40
C GLY A 132 18.40 -13.71 -0.17
N PRO A 133 18.37 -13.12 1.03
CA PRO A 133 18.25 -13.85 2.29
C PRO A 133 17.00 -14.74 2.40
N ASP A 134 15.93 -14.46 1.66
CA ASP A 134 14.72 -15.27 1.59
C ASP A 134 14.92 -16.62 0.86
N GLY A 135 16.04 -16.79 0.16
CA GLY A 135 16.40 -18.00 -0.56
C GLY A 135 15.59 -18.25 -1.85
N LEU A 136 14.80 -17.28 -2.32
CA LEU A 136 14.00 -17.41 -3.52
C LEU A 136 14.77 -16.93 -4.75
N THR A 137 14.64 -17.70 -5.84
CA THR A 137 15.17 -17.29 -7.16
C THR A 137 14.28 -16.19 -7.73
N PRO A 138 14.86 -15.10 -8.28
CA PRO A 138 14.11 -14.09 -9.00
C PRO A 138 13.34 -14.67 -10.20
N GLU A 139 12.09 -14.25 -10.37
CA GLU A 139 11.23 -14.67 -11.48
C GLU A 139 11.03 -13.49 -12.43
N PHE A 140 11.58 -13.58 -13.66
CA PHE A 140 11.43 -12.54 -14.67
C PHE A 140 10.12 -12.72 -15.44
N GLU A 141 9.35 -11.63 -15.53
CA GLU A 141 8.14 -11.53 -16.35
C GLU A 141 8.37 -10.68 -17.61
N ALA A 142 7.43 -10.67 -18.54
CA ALA A 142 7.58 -9.99 -19.83
C ALA A 142 7.86 -8.47 -19.69
N HIS A 143 7.30 -7.83 -18.67
CA HIS A 143 7.49 -6.39 -18.44
C HIS A 143 8.92 -6.04 -17.97
N HIS A 144 9.68 -6.98 -17.40
CA HIS A 144 11.08 -6.77 -17.03
C HIS A 144 12.04 -6.67 -18.23
N ALA A 145 11.53 -6.90 -19.47
CA ALA A 145 12.29 -6.57 -20.68
C ALA A 145 12.47 -5.06 -20.88
N VAL A 146 11.68 -4.24 -20.19
CA VAL A 146 11.85 -2.77 -20.12
C VAL A 146 12.95 -2.49 -19.10
N GLY A 147 13.98 -1.73 -19.48
CA GLY A 147 15.07 -1.34 -18.56
C GLY A 147 14.56 -0.41 -17.44
N LEU A 148 15.29 -0.37 -16.31
CA LEU A 148 14.85 0.36 -15.11
C LEU A 148 14.58 1.86 -15.41
N ASP A 149 15.45 2.54 -16.15
CA ASP A 149 15.28 3.96 -16.48
C ASP A 149 14.01 4.20 -17.31
N ASP A 150 13.75 3.35 -18.31
CA ASP A 150 12.54 3.43 -19.13
C ASP A 150 11.28 3.11 -18.34
N ALA A 151 11.37 2.16 -17.40
CA ALA A 151 10.26 1.84 -16.51
C ALA A 151 9.93 3.02 -15.57
N ILE A 152 10.93 3.68 -15.01
CA ILE A 152 10.75 4.90 -14.18
C ILE A 152 10.20 6.06 -15.02
N ALA A 153 10.66 6.21 -16.27
CA ALA A 153 10.12 7.22 -17.18
C ALA A 153 8.63 6.99 -17.46
N GLU A 154 8.20 5.75 -17.65
CA GLU A 154 6.79 5.43 -17.81
C GLU A 154 5.96 5.73 -16.52
N ILE A 155 6.49 5.44 -15.35
CA ILE A 155 5.87 5.84 -14.07
C ILE A 155 5.69 7.37 -14.01
N ALA A 156 6.70 8.12 -14.43
CA ALA A 156 6.63 9.60 -14.49
C ALA A 156 5.53 10.08 -15.44
N ASP A 157 5.39 9.46 -16.62
CA ASP A 157 4.34 9.80 -17.58
C ASP A 157 2.94 9.49 -17.05
N LEU A 158 2.75 8.35 -16.39
CA LEU A 158 1.49 8.00 -15.75
C LEU A 158 1.12 9.01 -14.65
N ALA A 159 2.08 9.38 -13.81
CA ALA A 159 1.86 10.34 -12.72
C ALA A 159 1.55 11.76 -13.24
N LYS A 160 2.25 12.21 -14.28
CA LYS A 160 1.99 13.51 -14.95
C LYS A 160 0.65 13.54 -15.67
N GLY A 161 0.23 12.40 -16.22
CA GLY A 161 -0.98 12.28 -17.04
C GLY A 161 -2.29 12.15 -16.25
N ASN A 162 -2.23 12.03 -14.92
CA ASN A 162 -3.41 11.75 -14.10
C ASN A 162 -3.35 12.45 -12.74
N ASP A 163 -4.16 13.48 -12.58
CA ASP A 163 -4.23 14.31 -11.36
C ASP A 163 -4.74 13.57 -10.12
N ARG A 164 -5.31 12.36 -10.28
CA ARG A 164 -5.68 11.49 -9.16
C ARG A 164 -4.54 10.56 -8.71
N ILE A 165 -3.42 10.54 -9.38
CA ILE A 165 -2.18 9.96 -8.85
C ILE A 165 -1.58 11.00 -7.90
N ARG A 166 -1.57 10.70 -6.61
CA ARG A 166 -1.23 11.63 -5.51
C ARG A 166 0.09 11.27 -4.82
N ALA A 167 0.66 10.12 -5.16
CA ALA A 167 1.94 9.70 -4.60
C ALA A 167 2.80 8.97 -5.64
N ILE A 168 4.10 9.06 -5.47
CA ILE A 168 5.08 8.16 -6.02
C ILE A 168 5.32 7.08 -4.96
N GLY A 169 4.99 5.87 -5.28
CA GLY A 169 5.05 4.72 -4.36
C GLY A 169 4.30 3.50 -4.92
N GLU A 170 4.69 2.37 -4.49
CA GLU A 170 5.60 1.92 -3.44
C GLU A 170 7.03 1.81 -3.98
N THR A 171 7.97 2.52 -3.38
CA THR A 171 9.40 2.50 -3.71
C THR A 171 10.22 2.44 -2.42
N GLY A 172 11.50 2.22 -2.49
CA GLY A 172 12.35 2.13 -1.29
C GLY A 172 13.33 0.99 -1.38
N MET A 173 13.48 0.21 -0.28
CA MET A 173 14.44 -0.90 -0.22
C MET A 173 13.88 -2.13 0.50
N ASP A 174 14.21 -3.32 -0.02
CA ASP A 174 13.87 -4.65 0.54
C ASP A 174 15.13 -5.53 0.52
N LEU A 175 15.89 -5.52 1.59
CA LEU A 175 17.13 -6.29 1.69
C LEU A 175 16.89 -7.74 2.11
N PHE A 176 15.64 -8.12 2.41
CA PHE A 176 15.27 -9.52 2.60
C PHE A 176 15.21 -10.30 1.27
N ARG A 177 14.95 -9.60 0.15
CA ARG A 177 14.68 -10.19 -1.16
C ARG A 177 15.85 -10.10 -2.13
N THR A 178 16.94 -9.44 -1.78
CA THR A 178 18.07 -9.25 -2.68
C THR A 178 19.41 -9.26 -1.94
N GLY A 179 20.49 -9.46 -2.68
CA GLY A 179 21.87 -9.31 -2.21
C GLY A 179 22.48 -7.96 -2.66
N PRO A 180 23.81 -7.80 -2.57
CA PRO A 180 24.48 -6.51 -2.78
C PRO A 180 24.29 -5.87 -4.16
N ARG A 181 24.15 -6.67 -5.23
CA ARG A 181 23.90 -6.11 -6.58
C ARG A 181 22.50 -5.55 -6.70
N GLY A 182 21.52 -6.26 -6.14
CA GLY A 182 20.15 -5.76 -6.13
C GLY A 182 19.96 -4.60 -5.16
N GLU A 183 20.69 -4.54 -4.04
CA GLU A 183 20.71 -3.35 -3.17
C GLU A 183 21.12 -2.11 -3.94
N ALA A 184 22.14 -2.20 -4.81
CA ALA A 184 22.58 -1.08 -5.64
C ALA A 184 21.46 -0.61 -6.60
N ALA A 185 20.76 -1.56 -7.25
CA ALA A 185 19.64 -1.24 -8.15
C ALA A 185 18.45 -0.63 -7.40
N GLN A 186 18.11 -1.16 -6.23
CA GLN A 186 17.06 -0.59 -5.39
C GLN A 186 17.39 0.83 -4.94
N ARG A 187 18.62 1.09 -4.53
CA ARG A 187 19.10 2.41 -4.13
C ARG A 187 19.03 3.43 -5.27
N GLU A 188 19.41 3.03 -6.48
CA GLU A 188 19.32 3.86 -7.69
C GLU A 188 17.87 4.20 -8.02
N SER A 189 16.99 3.17 -8.05
CA SER A 189 15.56 3.34 -8.25
C SER A 189 14.93 4.26 -7.20
N PHE A 190 15.25 4.04 -5.92
CA PHE A 190 14.71 4.85 -4.83
C PHE A 190 15.10 6.33 -4.95
N ARG A 191 16.36 6.63 -5.28
CA ARG A 191 16.83 8.00 -5.54
C ARG A 191 16.07 8.65 -6.70
N ALA A 192 15.86 7.92 -7.79
CA ALA A 192 15.11 8.42 -8.94
C ALA A 192 13.64 8.73 -8.58
N HIS A 193 12.99 7.87 -7.78
CA HIS A 193 11.61 8.09 -7.33
C HIS A 193 11.51 9.25 -6.32
N ILE A 194 12.50 9.45 -5.44
CA ILE A 194 12.58 10.64 -4.58
C ILE A 194 12.64 11.91 -5.43
N ALA A 195 13.51 11.93 -6.44
CA ALA A 195 13.64 13.06 -7.35
C ALA A 195 12.33 13.33 -8.10
N LEU A 196 11.66 12.27 -8.59
CA LEU A 196 10.38 12.36 -9.28
C LEU A 196 9.27 12.90 -8.36
N ALA A 197 9.16 12.40 -7.14
CA ALA A 197 8.18 12.89 -6.17
C ALA A 197 8.36 14.38 -5.87
N LYS A 198 9.61 14.84 -5.74
CA LYS A 198 9.95 16.26 -5.55
C LYS A 198 9.62 17.10 -6.78
N GLU A 199 9.96 16.63 -7.99
CA GLU A 199 9.65 17.32 -9.25
C GLU A 199 8.15 17.53 -9.42
N LEU A 200 7.34 16.51 -9.10
CA LEU A 200 5.90 16.55 -9.28
C LEU A 200 5.15 17.14 -8.07
N GLY A 201 5.84 17.39 -6.95
CA GLY A 201 5.20 17.83 -5.71
C GLY A 201 4.21 16.79 -5.16
N LEU A 202 4.47 15.50 -5.37
CA LEU A 202 3.65 14.38 -4.89
C LEU A 202 4.19 13.81 -3.58
N ALA A 203 3.35 13.09 -2.85
CA ALA A 203 3.79 12.32 -1.70
C ALA A 203 4.72 11.18 -2.13
N LEU A 204 5.55 10.70 -1.21
CA LEU A 204 6.40 9.52 -1.40
C LEU A 204 5.95 8.41 -0.44
N GLN A 205 5.59 7.22 -0.97
CA GLN A 205 5.30 6.04 -0.15
C GLN A 205 6.48 5.07 -0.21
N ILE A 206 7.02 4.74 0.96
CA ILE A 206 8.26 3.99 1.12
C ILE A 206 7.97 2.57 1.60
N HIS A 207 8.47 1.60 0.84
CA HIS A 207 8.70 0.23 1.28
C HIS A 207 10.04 0.14 2.00
N ASP A 208 10.02 -0.40 3.21
CA ASP A 208 11.21 -0.57 4.02
C ASP A 208 11.18 -1.94 4.70
N ARG A 209 11.98 -2.88 4.20
CA ARG A 209 12.10 -4.23 4.76
C ARG A 209 13.54 -4.63 4.95
N ASP A 210 13.93 -4.82 6.22
CA ASP A 210 15.30 -5.15 6.63
C ASP A 210 16.33 -4.12 6.10
N ALA A 211 15.91 -2.85 5.90
CA ALA A 211 16.68 -1.80 5.23
C ALA A 211 16.58 -0.42 5.91
N HIS A 212 16.12 -0.35 7.16
CA HIS A 212 15.81 0.90 7.86
C HIS A 212 16.94 1.95 7.78
N ALA A 213 18.18 1.54 8.10
CA ALA A 213 19.32 2.45 8.05
C ALA A 213 19.58 2.95 6.63
N GLN A 214 19.54 2.06 5.63
CA GLN A 214 19.80 2.40 4.23
C GLN A 214 18.73 3.33 3.66
N VAL A 215 17.45 3.11 4.01
CA VAL A 215 16.34 3.97 3.61
C VAL A 215 16.51 5.37 4.19
N ILE A 216 16.79 5.48 5.50
CA ILE A 216 17.03 6.75 6.17
C ILE A 216 18.23 7.47 5.55
N ASP A 217 19.34 6.78 5.33
CA ASP A 217 20.54 7.34 4.71
C ASP A 217 20.25 7.95 3.33
N VAL A 218 19.47 7.24 2.48
CA VAL A 218 19.09 7.75 1.15
C VAL A 218 18.19 8.98 1.28
N LEU A 219 17.20 8.96 2.16
CA LEU A 219 16.29 10.09 2.38
C LEU A 219 17.05 11.34 2.84
N LEU A 220 18.02 11.18 3.75
CA LEU A 220 18.83 12.29 4.25
C LEU A 220 19.78 12.82 3.18
N ALA A 221 20.39 11.94 2.39
CA ALA A 221 21.33 12.32 1.35
C ALA A 221 20.63 13.04 0.18
N GLU A 222 19.46 12.57 -0.26
CA GLU A 222 18.72 13.14 -1.39
C GLU A 222 17.80 14.30 -0.98
N GLY A 223 17.52 14.45 0.31
CA GLY A 223 16.48 15.35 0.82
C GLY A 223 15.08 14.79 0.55
N ALA A 224 14.45 14.25 1.59
CA ALA A 224 13.12 13.65 1.49
C ALA A 224 12.06 14.66 0.98
N PRO A 225 11.05 14.22 0.19
CA PRO A 225 9.89 15.04 -0.09
C PRO A 225 9.16 15.47 1.19
N GLU A 226 8.47 16.61 1.16
CA GLU A 226 7.73 17.13 2.32
C GLU A 226 6.71 16.13 2.88
N ARG A 227 6.09 15.35 2.00
CA ARG A 227 5.07 14.35 2.35
C ARG A 227 5.63 12.93 2.13
N THR A 228 6.48 12.51 3.04
CA THR A 228 7.11 11.18 3.03
C THR A 228 6.39 10.25 3.99
N VAL A 229 5.99 9.07 3.51
CA VAL A 229 5.24 8.05 4.24
C VAL A 229 6.02 6.75 4.27
N PHE A 230 6.34 6.25 5.44
CA PHE A 230 6.73 4.86 5.62
C PHE A 230 5.46 4.01 5.65
N HIS A 231 5.15 3.35 4.52
CA HIS A 231 4.05 2.42 4.47
C HIS A 231 4.38 1.16 5.26
N CYS A 232 3.37 0.46 5.75
CA CYS A 232 3.51 -0.77 6.54
C CYS A 232 4.66 -0.69 7.55
N PHE A 233 4.70 0.42 8.32
CA PHE A 233 5.81 0.74 9.22
C PHE A 233 6.25 -0.48 10.02
N SER A 234 7.53 -0.84 9.91
CA SER A 234 8.11 -2.05 10.48
C SER A 234 9.23 -1.78 11.49
N GLY A 235 9.56 -0.50 11.73
CA GLY A 235 10.57 -0.08 12.69
C GLY A 235 10.10 -0.12 14.15
N ASP A 236 10.97 0.29 15.04
CA ASP A 236 10.73 0.39 16.48
C ASP A 236 10.47 1.85 16.93
N ALA A 237 10.37 2.05 18.24
CA ALA A 237 10.13 3.37 18.82
C ALA A 237 11.28 4.37 18.58
N GLU A 238 12.52 3.92 18.39
CA GLU A 238 13.65 4.77 18.08
C GLU A 238 13.54 5.29 16.64
N MET A 239 13.28 4.40 15.69
CA MET A 239 13.03 4.79 14.31
C MET A 239 11.80 5.71 14.18
N ALA A 240 10.73 5.46 14.95
CA ALA A 240 9.58 6.35 14.98
C ALA A 240 9.93 7.78 15.43
N ARG A 241 10.84 7.95 16.39
CA ARG A 241 11.33 9.28 16.79
C ARG A 241 12.15 9.95 15.71
N VAL A 242 13.03 9.20 15.02
CA VAL A 242 13.78 9.74 13.87
C VAL A 242 12.82 10.21 12.79
N CYS A 243 11.78 9.43 12.45
CA CYS A 243 10.77 9.85 11.49
C CYS A 243 10.04 11.12 11.96
N ALA A 244 9.70 11.20 13.24
CA ALA A 244 9.04 12.38 13.82
C ALA A 244 9.90 13.65 13.73
N GLU A 245 11.21 13.57 13.96
CA GLU A 245 12.16 14.69 13.83
C GLU A 245 12.19 15.27 12.41
N HIS A 246 11.90 14.43 11.41
CA HIS A 246 11.86 14.82 10.00
C HIS A 246 10.45 15.08 9.46
N GLY A 247 9.41 14.92 10.27
CA GLY A 247 8.03 15.09 9.86
C GLY A 247 7.51 13.99 8.91
N TRP A 248 8.14 12.80 8.93
CA TRP A 248 7.74 11.67 8.11
C TRP A 248 6.59 10.90 8.74
N TYR A 249 5.60 10.54 7.94
CA TYR A 249 4.40 9.82 8.35
C TYR A 249 4.68 8.33 8.50
N LEU A 250 4.03 7.71 9.49
CA LEU A 250 4.10 6.28 9.79
C LEU A 250 2.73 5.66 9.57
N SER A 251 2.61 4.79 8.57
CA SER A 251 1.37 4.11 8.27
C SER A 251 1.36 2.71 8.88
N PHE A 252 0.37 2.44 9.74
CA PHE A 252 0.27 1.19 10.49
C PHE A 252 -0.75 0.26 9.85
N ALA A 253 -0.29 -0.94 9.47
CA ALA A 253 -1.09 -2.02 8.92
C ALA A 253 -1.44 -3.09 9.96
N GLY A 254 -2.08 -4.17 9.52
CA GLY A 254 -2.47 -5.31 10.34
C GLY A 254 -1.42 -5.85 11.32
N PRO A 255 -0.11 -5.85 11.02
CA PRO A 255 0.94 -6.31 11.94
C PRO A 255 0.95 -5.63 13.31
N VAL A 256 0.51 -4.38 13.47
CA VAL A 256 0.43 -3.70 14.77
C VAL A 256 -0.50 -4.45 15.75
N THR A 257 -1.46 -5.23 15.22
CA THR A 257 -2.41 -6.03 16.01
C THR A 257 -1.84 -7.39 16.44
N PHE A 258 -0.66 -7.80 15.94
CA PHE A 258 -0.10 -9.12 16.23
C PHE A 258 0.55 -9.15 17.61
N LYS A 259 0.25 -10.20 18.39
CA LYS A 259 0.75 -10.34 19.77
C LYS A 259 2.28 -10.24 19.90
N ALA A 260 3.01 -10.75 18.91
CA ALA A 260 4.49 -10.75 18.92
C ALA A 260 5.11 -9.40 18.57
N ASN A 261 4.33 -8.41 18.12
CA ASN A 261 4.85 -7.16 17.58
C ASN A 261 4.74 -6.00 18.58
N ASP A 262 5.26 -6.19 19.81
CA ASP A 262 5.28 -5.15 20.85
C ASP A 262 6.11 -3.93 20.41
N HIS A 263 7.16 -4.14 19.60
CA HIS A 263 7.96 -3.06 19.04
C HIS A 263 7.13 -2.10 18.16
N LEU A 264 6.21 -2.60 17.35
CA LEU A 264 5.32 -1.77 16.54
C LEU A 264 4.34 -0.96 17.40
N ARG A 265 3.83 -1.56 18.49
CA ARG A 265 2.98 -0.84 19.44
C ARG A 265 3.75 0.23 20.21
N ALA A 266 5.00 -0.06 20.56
CA ALA A 266 5.89 0.95 21.15
C ALA A 266 6.18 2.09 20.16
N ALA A 267 6.37 1.79 18.87
CA ALA A 267 6.52 2.78 17.81
C ALA A 267 5.25 3.63 17.64
N LEU A 268 4.07 3.01 17.63
CA LEU A 268 2.78 3.70 17.58
C LEU A 268 2.60 4.67 18.76
N THR A 269 3.01 4.27 19.96
CA THR A 269 2.97 5.14 21.14
C THR A 269 3.98 6.29 21.08
N ALA A 270 5.15 6.06 20.44
CA ALA A 270 6.19 7.08 20.30
C ALA A 270 5.92 8.08 19.17
N ALA A 271 5.10 7.71 18.19
CA ALA A 271 4.80 8.55 17.05
C ALA A 271 3.88 9.73 17.43
N PRO A 272 4.20 10.97 16.98
CA PRO A 272 3.28 12.10 17.10
C PRO A 272 1.95 11.81 16.39
N ARG A 273 0.84 12.22 16.99
CA ARG A 273 -0.50 11.93 16.49
C ARG A 273 -0.71 12.43 15.05
N GLU A 274 -0.17 13.58 14.74
CA GLU A 274 -0.24 14.22 13.44
C GLU A 274 0.54 13.52 12.31
N LEU A 275 1.35 12.51 12.64
CA LEU A 275 2.13 11.72 11.69
C LEU A 275 1.65 10.26 11.57
N ILE A 276 0.58 9.88 12.26
CA ILE A 276 0.05 8.53 12.21
C ILE A 276 -0.94 8.37 11.06
N LEU A 277 -0.72 7.34 10.24
CA LEU A 277 -1.64 6.89 9.21
C LEU A 277 -2.08 5.44 9.49
N LEU A 278 -3.11 5.00 8.78
CA LEU A 278 -3.69 3.67 8.84
C LEU A 278 -3.78 3.09 7.44
N GLU A 279 -3.51 1.79 7.30
CA GLU A 279 -3.65 1.09 6.03
C GLU A 279 -4.00 -0.37 6.23
N THR A 280 -4.29 -1.07 5.12
CA THR A 280 -4.45 -2.53 5.13
C THR A 280 -3.27 -3.28 4.55
N ASP A 281 -2.61 -2.75 3.54
CA ASP A 281 -1.73 -3.48 2.63
C ASP A 281 -2.44 -4.70 2.01
N ALA A 282 -3.75 -4.55 1.73
CA ALA A 282 -4.55 -5.65 1.19
C ALA A 282 -4.04 -6.05 -0.21
N PRO A 283 -4.01 -7.35 -0.51
CA PRO A 283 -4.61 -8.51 0.18
C PRO A 283 -3.71 -9.16 1.25
N TYR A 284 -2.64 -8.51 1.65
CA TYR A 284 -1.65 -9.04 2.60
C TYR A 284 -1.98 -8.61 4.03
N LEU A 285 -1.24 -9.13 5.02
CA LEU A 285 -1.12 -8.63 6.39
C LEU A 285 -2.44 -8.50 7.18
N THR A 286 -3.40 -9.39 6.95
CA THR A 286 -4.71 -9.41 7.62
C THR A 286 -4.57 -9.28 9.14
N PRO A 287 -5.29 -8.33 9.80
CA PRO A 287 -5.15 -8.08 11.22
C PRO A 287 -5.58 -9.28 12.09
N HIS A 288 -5.05 -9.36 13.32
CA HIS A 288 -5.53 -10.31 14.32
C HIS A 288 -7.00 -9.99 14.70
N PRO A 289 -7.88 -11.03 14.89
CA PRO A 289 -7.56 -12.46 14.94
C PRO A 289 -7.63 -13.18 13.60
N PHE A 290 -7.73 -12.49 12.49
CA PHE A 290 -8.07 -13.02 11.16
C PHE A 290 -6.85 -13.44 10.31
N ARG A 291 -5.68 -13.56 10.91
CA ARG A 291 -4.45 -13.98 10.17
C ARG A 291 -4.69 -15.26 9.37
N GLY A 292 -4.24 -15.23 8.10
CA GLY A 292 -4.41 -16.36 7.18
C GLY A 292 -5.67 -16.28 6.31
N GLN A 293 -6.59 -15.36 6.57
CA GLN A 293 -7.67 -14.99 5.67
C GLN A 293 -7.20 -13.94 4.65
N PRO A 294 -7.87 -13.78 3.48
CA PRO A 294 -7.57 -12.68 2.57
C PRO A 294 -7.88 -11.34 3.24
N ASN A 295 -7.07 -10.32 2.96
CA ASN A 295 -7.29 -8.97 3.44
C ASN A 295 -8.04 -8.14 2.38
N ALA A 296 -8.75 -7.11 2.82
CA ALA A 296 -9.43 -6.13 1.98
C ALA A 296 -9.57 -4.80 2.73
N PRO A 297 -9.81 -3.66 2.04
CA PRO A 297 -9.81 -2.32 2.66
C PRO A 297 -10.70 -2.18 3.90
N PHE A 298 -11.86 -2.86 3.96
CA PHE A 298 -12.74 -2.81 5.13
C PHE A 298 -12.06 -3.27 6.43
N ALA A 299 -11.01 -4.10 6.34
CA ALA A 299 -10.30 -4.61 7.51
C ALA A 299 -9.43 -3.55 8.21
N ALA A 300 -9.19 -2.39 7.58
CA ALA A 300 -8.59 -1.22 8.24
C ALA A 300 -9.34 -0.84 9.52
N ALA A 301 -10.68 -1.04 9.55
CA ALA A 301 -11.48 -0.77 10.74
C ALA A 301 -11.15 -1.68 11.93
N HIS A 302 -10.66 -2.90 11.71
CA HIS A 302 -10.14 -3.75 12.80
C HIS A 302 -8.81 -3.23 13.34
N THR A 303 -7.93 -2.78 12.44
CA THR A 303 -6.63 -2.20 12.81
C THR A 303 -6.83 -0.90 13.60
N ALA A 304 -7.71 0.00 13.14
CA ALA A 304 -8.03 1.26 13.84
C ALA A 304 -8.50 1.03 15.28
N ARG A 305 -9.40 0.05 15.50
CA ARG A 305 -9.86 -0.30 16.85
C ARG A 305 -8.75 -0.82 17.74
N SER A 306 -7.85 -1.64 17.18
CA SER A 306 -6.70 -2.15 17.92
C SER A 306 -5.74 -1.03 18.30
N MET A 307 -5.51 -0.07 17.38
CA MET A 307 -4.66 1.10 17.63
C MET A 307 -5.28 1.98 18.75
N ALA A 308 -6.58 2.31 18.67
CA ALA A 308 -7.27 3.10 19.67
C ALA A 308 -7.22 2.43 21.06
N ALA A 309 -7.50 1.12 21.11
CA ALA A 309 -7.42 0.35 22.35
C ALA A 309 -6.00 0.33 22.96
N HIS A 310 -4.96 0.23 22.13
CA HIS A 310 -3.58 0.24 22.59
C HIS A 310 -3.16 1.63 23.11
N LEU A 311 -3.61 2.70 22.45
CA LEU A 311 -3.31 4.08 22.82
C LEU A 311 -4.19 4.59 23.98
N GLU A 312 -5.17 3.80 24.42
CA GLU A 312 -6.18 4.17 25.41
C GLU A 312 -6.94 5.44 25.01
N GLU A 313 -7.24 5.60 23.71
CA GLU A 313 -7.89 6.76 23.14
C GLU A 313 -9.29 6.50 22.63
N ASP A 314 -10.08 7.55 22.53
CA ASP A 314 -11.39 7.51 21.86
C ASP A 314 -11.21 7.18 20.37
N LEU A 315 -11.94 6.16 19.90
CA LEU A 315 -11.85 5.69 18.53
C LEU A 315 -12.23 6.77 17.51
N GLY A 316 -13.23 7.60 17.82
CA GLY A 316 -13.67 8.68 16.91
C GLY A 316 -12.61 9.76 16.78
N THR A 317 -11.94 10.11 17.88
CA THR A 317 -10.83 11.06 17.89
C THR A 317 -9.68 10.54 17.04
N LEU A 318 -9.22 9.30 17.28
CA LEU A 318 -8.14 8.70 16.49
C LEU A 318 -8.50 8.63 15.00
N CYS A 319 -9.71 8.21 14.65
CA CYS A 319 -10.16 8.16 13.26
C CYS A 319 -10.15 9.55 12.60
N GLY A 320 -10.60 10.58 13.32
CA GLY A 320 -10.56 11.97 12.85
C GLY A 320 -9.15 12.47 12.57
N ASP A 321 -8.20 12.17 13.48
CA ASP A 321 -6.77 12.52 13.29
C ASP A 321 -6.18 11.82 12.07
N ILE A 322 -6.41 10.51 11.94
CA ILE A 322 -5.93 9.72 10.79
C ILE A 322 -6.51 10.27 9.47
N ALA A 323 -7.80 10.58 9.42
CA ALA A 323 -8.43 11.16 8.24
C ALA A 323 -7.79 12.51 7.86
N ALA A 324 -7.59 13.39 8.84
CA ALA A 324 -6.94 14.69 8.64
C ALA A 324 -5.48 14.54 8.18
N ASN A 325 -4.74 13.58 8.73
CA ASN A 325 -3.36 13.27 8.31
C ASN A 325 -3.33 12.80 6.86
N SER A 326 -4.24 11.91 6.47
CA SER A 326 -4.34 11.42 5.08
C SER A 326 -4.63 12.57 4.10
N GLU A 327 -5.47 13.53 4.48
CA GLU A 327 -5.73 14.72 3.67
C GLU A 327 -4.50 15.62 3.54
N ARG A 328 -3.69 15.76 4.60
CA ARG A 328 -2.41 16.50 4.51
C ARG A 328 -1.43 15.81 3.54
N VAL A 329 -1.41 14.48 3.50
CA VAL A 329 -0.51 13.72 2.62
C VAL A 329 -0.97 13.76 1.17
N TYR A 330 -2.23 13.43 0.90
CA TYR A 330 -2.72 13.17 -0.47
C TYR A 330 -3.57 14.33 -1.03
N GLY A 331 -3.88 15.33 -0.23
CA GLY A 331 -4.75 16.46 -0.61
C GLY A 331 -6.22 16.09 -0.60
N ASN A 332 -7.04 16.94 -1.20
CA ASN A 332 -8.48 16.70 -1.34
C ASN A 332 -8.75 15.54 -2.33
N TRP A 333 -9.78 14.77 -2.03
CA TRP A 333 -10.19 13.54 -2.76
C TRP A 333 -11.20 13.83 -3.87
#